data_273419b3a4f96467f12dd2fad9826922
#
_entry.id   273419b3a4f96467f12dd2fad9826922
#
_cell.length_a   1.000
_cell.length_b   1.000
_cell.length_c   1.000
_cell.angle_alpha   90.00
_cell.angle_beta   90.00
_cell.angle_gamma   90.00
#
_symmetry.space_group_name_H-M   'P 1'
#
loop_
_entity.id
_entity.type
_entity.pdbx_description
1 polymer ?
#
loop_
_entity_poly.entity_id
_entity_poly.type
_entity_poly.pdbx_seq_one_letter_code
_entity_poly.pdbx_strand_id
1 'polypeptide(L)'
;MLHVLYLVHDVSDPAVRRRITMLRTGGARVTLAGFRRTAAPIADIEGLRPIDLGATRDGRFAQRLTAVAKAAVSIGSKLGGMPKPDLIIARNLEMLALARRARSVFGAAVPIVYECLDIHRLVLRDDVLGKALRATERHLARDVKLLVTSSPAFIANYFKPFRQVAAPVELVENKYFEATVILPGEREPVEAPVAPPWRIGWFGALRCRRSLELLADFTRRMEGGFEVVLRGRPALSEFPDFHGFVEAEPWLSFGGPYRNPEDMAAIYRDIHFSWAIDFFEAGQNSEWLLPNRLYEGCRFGAVPISMAHTETGRFLSQQDIGVLLPNATPHALETALGTMEGHRFGRLKARVLAHNPRMWSYDRGDCSALVEKLRRLTTVHEPFATEALA
;
A
#
# COMPACT_ATOMS: atom_id res chain seq x y z
N MET A 1 -0.86 -13.73 -24.89
CA MET A 1 -0.67 -12.62 -23.90
C MET A 1 -1.77 -12.79 -22.86
N LEU A 2 -1.44 -12.84 -21.55
CA LEU A 2 -2.41 -13.04 -20.47
C LEU A 2 -3.37 -11.84 -20.42
N HIS A 3 -4.69 -12.08 -20.45
CA HIS A 3 -5.71 -11.05 -20.32
C HIS A 3 -6.31 -11.09 -18.91
N VAL A 4 -6.08 -10.03 -18.15
CA VAL A 4 -6.51 -9.87 -16.76
C VAL A 4 -7.69 -8.90 -16.67
N LEU A 5 -8.81 -9.33 -16.10
CA LEU A 5 -9.86 -8.42 -15.60
C LEU A 5 -9.53 -8.04 -14.17
N TYR A 6 -9.18 -6.77 -13.94
CA TYR A 6 -8.87 -6.24 -12.62
C TYR A 6 -10.03 -5.45 -12.05
N LEU A 7 -10.68 -5.98 -11.01
CA LEU A 7 -11.79 -5.38 -10.29
C LEU A 7 -11.30 -4.64 -9.06
N VAL A 8 -11.59 -3.34 -8.96
CA VAL A 8 -11.07 -2.47 -7.90
C VAL A 8 -12.15 -1.64 -7.23
N HIS A 9 -12.00 -1.44 -5.92
CA HIS A 9 -12.95 -0.67 -5.11
C HIS A 9 -12.81 0.84 -5.30
N ASP A 10 -11.67 1.29 -5.82
CA ASP A 10 -11.37 2.70 -6.13
C ASP A 10 -10.36 2.76 -7.29
N VAL A 11 -10.80 3.29 -8.43
CA VAL A 11 -9.95 3.43 -9.61
C VAL A 11 -8.87 4.50 -9.43
N SER A 12 -9.03 5.42 -8.50
CA SER A 12 -8.09 6.51 -8.22
C SER A 12 -7.00 6.14 -7.21
N ASP A 13 -7.06 4.94 -6.61
CA ASP A 13 -6.07 4.47 -5.64
C ASP A 13 -4.68 4.32 -6.29
N PRO A 14 -3.64 5.00 -5.78
CA PRO A 14 -2.27 4.89 -6.32
C PRO A 14 -1.73 3.45 -6.37
N ALA A 15 -2.15 2.58 -5.44
CA ALA A 15 -1.73 1.19 -5.45
C ALA A 15 -2.41 0.37 -6.57
N VAL A 16 -3.60 0.78 -7.03
CA VAL A 16 -4.23 0.23 -8.25
C VAL A 16 -3.39 0.60 -9.47
N ARG A 17 -3.02 1.88 -9.60
CA ARG A 17 -2.16 2.36 -10.68
C ARG A 17 -0.85 1.58 -10.73
N ARG A 18 -0.16 1.43 -9.61
CA ARG A 18 1.09 0.64 -9.51
C ARG A 18 0.87 -0.81 -9.96
N ARG A 19 -0.20 -1.47 -9.52
CA ARG A 19 -0.49 -2.86 -9.92
C ARG A 19 -0.74 -2.99 -11.41
N ILE A 20 -1.48 -2.06 -12.02
CA ILE A 20 -1.69 -2.02 -13.47
C ILE A 20 -0.35 -1.92 -14.19
N THR A 21 0.51 -0.99 -13.77
CA THR A 21 1.84 -0.82 -14.36
C THR A 21 2.67 -2.10 -14.26
N MET A 22 2.70 -2.74 -13.09
CA MET A 22 3.40 -4.02 -12.90
C MET A 22 2.88 -5.12 -13.85
N LEU A 23 1.56 -5.30 -13.93
CA LEU A 23 0.95 -6.31 -14.80
C LEU A 23 1.26 -6.06 -16.27
N ARG A 24 1.17 -4.82 -16.74
CA ARG A 24 1.47 -4.46 -18.13
C ARG A 24 2.95 -4.61 -18.45
N THR A 25 3.83 -4.17 -17.55
CA THR A 25 5.29 -4.34 -17.68
C THR A 25 5.67 -5.82 -17.74
N GLY A 26 4.97 -6.68 -16.99
CA GLY A 26 5.14 -8.13 -17.03
C GLY A 26 4.53 -8.81 -18.27
N GLY A 27 3.94 -8.05 -19.18
CA GLY A 27 3.40 -8.55 -20.45
C GLY A 27 1.95 -9.04 -20.40
N ALA A 28 1.15 -8.58 -19.40
CA ALA A 28 -0.28 -8.83 -19.38
C ALA A 28 -1.07 -7.71 -20.07
N ARG A 29 -2.19 -8.07 -20.71
CA ARG A 29 -3.24 -7.14 -21.08
C ARG A 29 -4.18 -6.98 -19.91
N VAL A 30 -4.51 -5.75 -19.51
CA VAL A 30 -5.38 -5.44 -18.38
C VAL A 30 -6.65 -4.75 -18.86
N THR A 31 -7.80 -5.25 -18.41
CA THR A 31 -9.08 -4.52 -18.44
C THR A 31 -9.40 -4.13 -16.99
N LEU A 32 -9.49 -2.83 -16.74
CA LEU A 32 -9.80 -2.28 -15.41
C LEU A 32 -11.30 -2.02 -15.29
N ALA A 33 -11.92 -2.50 -14.23
CA ALA A 33 -13.29 -2.13 -13.86
C ALA A 33 -13.34 -1.79 -12.37
N GLY A 34 -14.00 -0.68 -12.02
CA GLY A 34 -14.00 -0.26 -10.62
C GLY A 34 -14.94 0.89 -10.32
N PHE A 35 -14.98 1.25 -9.05
CA PHE A 35 -15.77 2.38 -8.56
C PHE A 35 -14.96 3.68 -8.59
N ARG A 36 -15.65 4.79 -8.78
CA ARG A 36 -15.09 6.15 -8.66
C ARG A 36 -15.46 6.79 -7.32
N ARG A 37 -14.60 7.67 -6.82
CA ARG A 37 -14.82 8.44 -5.58
C ARG A 37 -15.42 9.81 -5.83
N THR A 38 -15.36 10.31 -7.05
CA THR A 38 -15.86 11.64 -7.43
C THR A 38 -17.04 11.53 -8.37
N ALA A 39 -17.79 12.63 -8.52
CA ALA A 39 -18.86 12.75 -9.52
C ALA A 39 -18.33 12.88 -10.95
N ALA A 40 -17.06 13.32 -11.11
CA ALA A 40 -16.42 13.49 -12.41
C ALA A 40 -16.31 12.14 -13.16
N PRO A 41 -16.33 12.13 -14.49
CA PRO A 41 -16.00 10.96 -15.29
C PRO A 41 -14.63 10.41 -14.92
N ILE A 42 -14.48 9.08 -15.05
CA ILE A 42 -13.21 8.43 -14.78
C ILE A 42 -12.21 8.85 -15.87
N ALA A 43 -11.10 9.43 -15.46
CA ALA A 43 -9.97 9.70 -16.36
C ALA A 43 -9.28 8.39 -16.76
N ASP A 44 -8.52 8.41 -17.85
CA ASP A 44 -7.66 7.29 -18.22
C ASP A 44 -6.59 7.05 -17.16
N ILE A 45 -6.37 5.79 -16.85
CA ILE A 45 -5.38 5.35 -15.85
C ILE A 45 -4.35 4.49 -16.58
N GLU A 46 -3.11 4.95 -16.64
CA GLU A 46 -2.03 4.27 -17.38
C GLU A 46 -2.44 3.94 -18.83
N GLY A 47 -3.17 4.83 -19.52
CA GLY A 47 -3.68 4.60 -20.87
C GLY A 47 -4.79 3.54 -20.97
N LEU A 48 -5.43 3.20 -19.86
CA LEU A 48 -6.62 2.35 -19.81
C LEU A 48 -7.85 3.19 -19.50
N ARG A 49 -8.92 3.00 -20.26
CA ARG A 49 -10.23 3.55 -19.94
C ARG A 49 -10.98 2.57 -19.03
N PRO A 50 -11.16 2.88 -17.74
CA PRO A 50 -11.82 1.97 -16.82
C PRO A 50 -13.32 1.79 -17.14
N ILE A 51 -13.82 0.58 -16.92
CA ILE A 51 -15.26 0.30 -16.91
C ILE A 51 -15.82 0.81 -15.56
N ASP A 52 -16.70 1.82 -15.63
CA ASP A 52 -17.32 2.44 -14.46
C ASP A 52 -18.37 1.52 -13.83
N LEU A 53 -18.12 1.04 -12.61
CA LEU A 53 -19.07 0.25 -11.83
C LEU A 53 -20.02 1.13 -10.99
N GLY A 54 -19.77 2.45 -10.92
CA GLY A 54 -20.56 3.41 -10.18
C GLY A 54 -19.72 4.25 -9.23
N ALA A 55 -20.40 5.07 -8.41
CA ALA A 55 -19.75 5.94 -7.43
C ALA A 55 -19.89 5.38 -6.01
N THR A 56 -18.80 5.50 -5.23
CA THR A 56 -18.78 5.19 -3.79
C THR A 56 -18.13 6.36 -3.03
N ARG A 57 -18.35 6.42 -1.70
CA ARG A 57 -17.75 7.44 -0.84
C ARG A 57 -17.03 6.78 0.32
N ASP A 58 -15.91 7.38 0.73
CA ASP A 58 -15.16 6.91 1.89
C ASP A 58 -15.96 7.02 3.17
N GLY A 59 -15.71 6.10 4.13
CA GLY A 59 -16.36 6.09 5.42
C GLY A 59 -17.85 5.64 5.43
N ARG A 60 -18.50 5.46 4.26
CA ARG A 60 -19.93 5.11 4.17
C ARG A 60 -20.15 3.64 3.78
N PHE A 61 -19.95 2.74 4.74
CA PHE A 61 -20.03 1.29 4.51
C PHE A 61 -21.37 0.83 3.90
N ALA A 62 -22.51 1.29 4.42
CA ALA A 62 -23.83 0.93 3.90
C ALA A 62 -24.03 1.38 2.43
N GLN A 63 -23.58 2.58 2.08
CA GLN A 63 -23.60 3.06 0.70
C GLN A 63 -22.73 2.21 -0.21
N ARG A 64 -21.54 1.77 0.26
CA ARG A 64 -20.66 0.87 -0.50
C ARG A 64 -21.34 -0.46 -0.76
N LEU A 65 -21.98 -1.07 0.22
CA LEU A 65 -22.74 -2.32 0.03
C LEU A 65 -23.84 -2.15 -1.02
N THR A 66 -24.61 -1.06 -0.96
CA THR A 66 -25.65 -0.76 -1.94
C THR A 66 -25.07 -0.59 -3.35
N ALA A 67 -23.93 0.11 -3.47
CA ALA A 67 -23.26 0.29 -4.76
C ALA A 67 -22.75 -1.04 -5.33
N VAL A 68 -22.16 -1.89 -4.48
CA VAL A 68 -21.71 -3.24 -4.86
C VAL A 68 -22.89 -4.11 -5.30
N ALA A 69 -24.02 -4.08 -4.59
CA ALA A 69 -25.22 -4.82 -4.98
C ALA A 69 -25.76 -4.37 -6.35
N LYS A 70 -25.86 -3.05 -6.59
CA LYS A 70 -26.24 -2.50 -7.90
C LYS A 70 -25.27 -2.91 -9.00
N ALA A 71 -23.96 -2.84 -8.73
CA ALA A 71 -22.93 -3.27 -9.67
C ALA A 71 -23.06 -4.78 -9.97
N ALA A 72 -23.31 -5.62 -8.98
CA ALA A 72 -23.50 -7.06 -9.17
C ALA A 72 -24.67 -7.41 -10.11
N VAL A 73 -25.75 -6.62 -10.09
CA VAL A 73 -26.88 -6.78 -11.02
C VAL A 73 -26.49 -6.35 -12.44
N SER A 74 -25.77 -5.23 -12.58
CA SER A 74 -25.43 -4.64 -13.89
C SER A 74 -24.11 -5.13 -14.48
N ILE A 75 -23.32 -5.93 -13.76
CA ILE A 75 -21.97 -6.31 -14.18
C ILE A 75 -21.98 -7.11 -15.51
N GLY A 76 -23.00 -7.93 -15.72
CA GLY A 76 -23.16 -8.71 -16.96
C GLY A 76 -23.27 -7.82 -18.19
N SER A 77 -24.10 -6.76 -18.14
CA SER A 77 -24.24 -5.82 -19.26
C SER A 77 -23.00 -4.94 -19.43
N LYS A 78 -22.34 -4.55 -18.32
CA LYS A 78 -21.13 -3.73 -18.36
C LYS A 78 -19.90 -4.47 -18.93
N LEU A 79 -19.80 -5.78 -18.69
CA LEU A 79 -18.70 -6.62 -19.13
C LEU A 79 -19.00 -7.39 -20.44
N GLY A 80 -20.27 -7.46 -20.86
CA GLY A 80 -20.71 -8.31 -21.97
C GLY A 80 -20.09 -7.99 -23.34
N GLY A 81 -19.57 -6.77 -23.53
CA GLY A 81 -18.89 -6.36 -24.76
C GLY A 81 -17.38 -6.57 -24.74
N MET A 82 -16.78 -7.05 -23.64
CA MET A 82 -15.34 -7.27 -23.56
C MET A 82 -14.97 -8.73 -23.91
N PRO A 83 -13.77 -8.97 -24.48
CA PRO A 83 -13.25 -10.32 -24.65
C PRO A 83 -13.16 -11.05 -23.30
N LYS A 84 -13.42 -12.36 -23.31
CA LYS A 84 -13.29 -13.20 -22.12
C LYS A 84 -11.89 -13.05 -21.52
N PRO A 85 -11.75 -12.72 -20.23
CA PRO A 85 -10.46 -12.68 -19.56
C PRO A 85 -9.95 -14.08 -19.25
N ASP A 86 -8.63 -14.25 -19.22
CA ASP A 86 -7.99 -15.48 -18.79
C ASP A 86 -8.09 -15.68 -17.27
N LEU A 87 -8.05 -14.55 -16.49
CA LEU A 87 -8.26 -14.56 -15.04
C LEU A 87 -8.86 -13.23 -14.55
N ILE A 88 -9.42 -13.27 -13.33
CA ILE A 88 -9.99 -12.11 -12.66
C ILE A 88 -9.20 -11.85 -11.37
N ILE A 89 -8.67 -10.63 -11.21
CA ILE A 89 -8.12 -10.18 -9.93
C ILE A 89 -9.17 -9.32 -9.23
N ALA A 90 -9.51 -9.68 -7.99
CA ALA A 90 -10.46 -8.97 -7.14
C ALA A 90 -9.72 -8.29 -5.99
N ARG A 91 -9.72 -6.95 -5.97
CA ARG A 91 -9.07 -6.18 -4.90
C ARG A 91 -10.04 -5.86 -3.78
N ASN A 92 -9.80 -6.43 -2.62
CA ASN A 92 -10.61 -6.38 -1.42
C ASN A 92 -11.92 -7.20 -1.50
N LEU A 93 -12.56 -7.39 -0.34
CA LEU A 93 -13.70 -8.26 -0.16
C LEU A 93 -14.89 -7.93 -1.06
N GLU A 94 -15.21 -6.65 -1.22
CA GLU A 94 -16.33 -6.21 -2.03
C GLU A 94 -16.16 -6.58 -3.51
N MET A 95 -14.92 -6.52 -3.99
CA MET A 95 -14.61 -6.91 -5.37
C MET A 95 -14.59 -8.41 -5.56
N LEU A 96 -14.31 -9.17 -4.50
CA LEU A 96 -14.40 -10.63 -4.54
C LEU A 96 -15.84 -11.10 -4.82
N ALA A 97 -16.85 -10.42 -4.24
CA ALA A 97 -18.26 -10.67 -4.56
C ALA A 97 -18.57 -10.39 -6.04
N LEU A 98 -18.07 -9.27 -6.56
CA LEU A 98 -18.23 -8.91 -7.99
C LEU A 98 -17.47 -9.86 -8.91
N ALA A 99 -16.29 -10.34 -8.52
CA ALA A 99 -15.50 -11.30 -9.29
C ALA A 99 -16.26 -12.63 -9.48
N ARG A 100 -16.92 -13.12 -8.44
CA ARG A 100 -17.77 -14.31 -8.55
C ARG A 100 -18.93 -14.09 -9.54
N ARG A 101 -19.55 -12.92 -9.51
CA ARG A 101 -20.61 -12.55 -10.45
C ARG A 101 -20.06 -12.37 -11.87
N ALA A 102 -18.91 -11.72 -12.05
CA ALA A 102 -18.23 -11.60 -13.35
C ALA A 102 -17.85 -12.99 -13.92
N ARG A 103 -17.34 -13.88 -13.06
CA ARG A 103 -17.04 -15.26 -13.47
C ARG A 103 -18.27 -16.00 -14.02
N SER A 104 -19.46 -15.77 -13.49
CA SER A 104 -20.69 -16.39 -14.03
C SER A 104 -21.03 -15.90 -15.45
N VAL A 105 -20.54 -14.71 -15.85
CA VAL A 105 -20.68 -14.19 -17.24
C VAL A 105 -19.71 -14.86 -18.20
N PHE A 106 -18.46 -15.09 -17.76
CA PHE A 106 -17.39 -15.60 -18.64
C PHE A 106 -17.18 -17.12 -18.57
N GLY A 107 -17.80 -17.78 -17.60
CA GLY A 107 -17.69 -19.23 -17.35
C GLY A 107 -16.91 -19.57 -16.09
N ALA A 108 -17.32 -20.67 -15.45
CA ALA A 108 -16.78 -21.12 -14.15
C ALA A 108 -15.28 -21.47 -14.19
N ALA A 109 -14.72 -21.75 -15.37
CA ALA A 109 -13.32 -22.09 -15.55
C ALA A 109 -12.35 -20.89 -15.36
N VAL A 110 -12.85 -19.63 -15.40
CA VAL A 110 -12.00 -18.44 -15.20
C VAL A 110 -11.54 -18.37 -13.75
N PRO A 111 -10.22 -18.46 -13.46
CA PRO A 111 -9.70 -18.41 -12.09
C PRO A 111 -9.87 -17.02 -11.48
N ILE A 112 -10.08 -16.99 -10.16
CA ILE A 112 -10.12 -15.77 -9.36
C ILE A 112 -8.87 -15.69 -8.49
N VAL A 113 -8.21 -14.54 -8.53
CA VAL A 113 -7.14 -14.13 -7.62
C VAL A 113 -7.73 -13.10 -6.66
N TYR A 114 -7.56 -13.32 -5.37
CA TYR A 114 -7.96 -12.37 -4.33
C TYR A 114 -6.78 -11.51 -3.93
N GLU A 115 -6.83 -10.22 -4.19
CA GLU A 115 -5.83 -9.24 -3.76
C GLU A 115 -6.35 -8.50 -2.53
N CYS A 116 -5.72 -8.71 -1.37
CA CYS A 116 -6.07 -8.06 -0.12
C CYS A 116 -4.83 -7.35 0.46
N LEU A 117 -4.77 -6.04 0.26
CA LEU A 117 -3.64 -5.20 0.68
C LEU A 117 -3.96 -4.37 1.94
N ASP A 118 -5.17 -4.54 2.48
CA ASP A 118 -5.66 -3.81 3.65
C ASP A 118 -6.76 -4.63 4.34
N ILE A 119 -6.66 -4.81 5.66
CA ILE A 119 -7.64 -5.56 6.45
C ILE A 119 -8.61 -4.57 7.10
N HIS A 120 -9.81 -4.49 6.57
CA HIS A 120 -10.79 -3.53 7.06
C HIS A 120 -11.21 -3.85 8.51
N ARG A 121 -11.21 -2.82 9.39
CA ARG A 121 -11.51 -2.93 10.82
C ARG A 121 -12.79 -3.70 11.16
N LEU A 122 -13.81 -3.68 10.30
CA LEU A 122 -15.07 -4.40 10.55
C LEU A 122 -14.91 -5.92 10.55
N VAL A 123 -13.99 -6.47 9.75
CA VAL A 123 -13.75 -7.93 9.74
C VAL A 123 -12.93 -8.39 10.96
N LEU A 124 -12.29 -7.46 11.68
CA LEU A 124 -11.52 -7.73 12.89
C LEU A 124 -12.37 -7.71 14.17
N ARG A 125 -13.64 -7.28 14.08
CA ARG A 125 -14.54 -7.27 15.23
C ARG A 125 -14.86 -8.69 15.71
N ASP A 126 -15.02 -8.87 17.01
CA ASP A 126 -15.39 -10.15 17.63
C ASP A 126 -16.90 -10.35 17.78
N ASP A 127 -17.68 -9.35 17.41
CA ASP A 127 -19.13 -9.39 17.45
C ASP A 127 -19.77 -10.16 16.26
N VAL A 128 -21.10 -10.23 16.27
CA VAL A 128 -21.90 -10.91 15.23
C VAL A 128 -21.58 -10.35 13.83
N LEU A 129 -21.40 -9.02 13.70
CA LEU A 129 -21.09 -8.40 12.42
C LEU A 129 -19.73 -8.84 11.87
N GLY A 130 -18.70 -8.81 12.69
CA GLY A 130 -17.36 -9.26 12.28
C GLY A 130 -17.35 -10.74 11.91
N LYS A 131 -18.03 -11.59 12.69
CA LYS A 131 -18.18 -13.03 12.39
C LYS A 131 -18.93 -13.25 11.07
N ALA A 132 -20.00 -12.51 10.82
CA ALA A 132 -20.77 -12.59 9.58
C ALA A 132 -19.94 -12.15 8.36
N LEU A 133 -19.18 -11.05 8.47
CA LEU A 133 -18.30 -10.57 7.40
C LEU A 133 -17.19 -11.60 7.10
N ARG A 134 -16.56 -12.18 8.12
CA ARG A 134 -15.57 -13.26 7.94
C ARG A 134 -16.20 -14.51 7.30
N ALA A 135 -17.41 -14.91 7.71
CA ALA A 135 -18.13 -16.03 7.09
C ALA A 135 -18.43 -15.74 5.60
N THR A 136 -18.83 -14.51 5.29
CA THR A 136 -19.05 -14.05 3.91
C THR A 136 -17.77 -14.10 3.09
N GLU A 137 -16.67 -13.58 3.63
CA GLU A 137 -15.36 -13.63 2.96
C GLU A 137 -14.94 -15.07 2.67
N ARG A 138 -15.01 -15.96 3.67
CA ARG A 138 -14.69 -17.38 3.49
C ARG A 138 -15.55 -18.04 2.42
N HIS A 139 -16.87 -17.75 2.40
CA HIS A 139 -17.76 -18.27 1.36
C HIS A 139 -17.39 -17.76 -0.03
N LEU A 140 -17.06 -16.47 -0.17
CA LEU A 140 -16.66 -15.87 -1.45
C LEU A 140 -15.28 -16.35 -1.90
N ALA A 141 -14.39 -16.64 -0.95
CA ALA A 141 -13.00 -17.03 -1.24
C ALA A 141 -12.81 -18.52 -1.52
N ARG A 142 -13.83 -19.37 -1.37
CA ARG A 142 -13.69 -20.85 -1.48
C ARG A 142 -13.09 -21.35 -2.80
N ASP A 143 -13.27 -20.58 -3.90
CA ASP A 143 -12.77 -20.95 -5.23
C ASP A 143 -11.61 -20.05 -5.69
N VAL A 144 -11.05 -19.24 -4.78
CA VAL A 144 -9.87 -18.42 -5.06
C VAL A 144 -8.67 -19.34 -5.32
N LYS A 145 -7.88 -19.03 -6.34
CA LYS A 145 -6.71 -19.80 -6.75
C LYS A 145 -5.39 -19.24 -6.24
N LEU A 146 -5.37 -17.98 -5.83
CA LEU A 146 -4.21 -17.29 -5.26
C LEU A 146 -4.70 -16.14 -4.38
N LEU A 147 -4.13 -16.02 -3.19
CA LEU A 147 -4.22 -14.83 -2.35
C LEU A 147 -2.98 -13.98 -2.58
N VAL A 148 -3.16 -12.73 -2.98
CA VAL A 148 -2.09 -11.73 -3.06
C VAL A 148 -2.24 -10.77 -1.88
N THR A 149 -1.19 -10.60 -1.09
CA THR A 149 -1.18 -9.66 0.04
C THR A 149 0.15 -8.91 0.14
N SER A 150 0.20 -7.84 0.95
CA SER A 150 1.35 -6.92 0.98
C SER A 150 2.17 -6.96 2.27
N SER A 151 1.74 -7.75 3.26
CA SER A 151 2.44 -7.84 4.54
C SER A 151 2.38 -9.25 5.12
N PRO A 152 3.50 -9.78 5.65
CA PRO A 152 3.53 -11.03 6.40
C PRO A 152 2.59 -11.02 7.61
N ALA A 153 2.43 -9.86 8.25
CA ALA A 153 1.55 -9.74 9.40
C ALA A 153 0.07 -9.91 9.05
N PHE A 154 -0.37 -9.59 7.83
CA PHE A 154 -1.74 -9.91 7.38
C PHE A 154 -1.96 -11.41 7.32
N ILE A 155 -0.95 -12.17 6.87
CA ILE A 155 -1.01 -13.63 6.85
C ILE A 155 -1.08 -14.16 8.28
N ALA A 156 -0.14 -13.74 9.14
CA ALA A 156 0.00 -14.25 10.51
C ALA A 156 -1.18 -13.88 11.42
N ASN A 157 -1.72 -12.66 11.29
CA ASN A 157 -2.69 -12.13 12.23
C ASN A 157 -4.15 -12.22 11.74
N TYR A 158 -4.36 -12.43 10.42
CA TYR A 158 -5.71 -12.50 9.87
C TYR A 158 -5.98 -13.77 9.07
N PHE A 159 -5.28 -13.99 7.96
CA PHE A 159 -5.63 -15.11 7.07
C PHE A 159 -5.40 -16.47 7.71
N LYS A 160 -4.29 -16.67 8.41
CA LYS A 160 -3.95 -17.93 9.10
C LYS A 160 -4.89 -18.21 10.28
N PRO A 161 -5.11 -17.30 11.26
CA PRO A 161 -5.98 -17.57 12.40
C PRO A 161 -7.44 -17.81 12.01
N PHE A 162 -7.97 -17.01 11.10
CA PHE A 162 -9.38 -17.12 10.70
C PHE A 162 -9.62 -18.07 9.53
N ARG A 163 -8.59 -18.62 8.90
CA ARG A 163 -8.66 -19.56 7.77
C ARG A 163 -9.62 -19.09 6.66
N GLN A 164 -9.49 -17.82 6.26
CA GLN A 164 -10.43 -17.17 5.33
C GLN A 164 -10.27 -17.63 3.89
N VAL A 165 -9.05 -17.97 3.48
CA VAL A 165 -8.70 -18.32 2.11
C VAL A 165 -7.87 -19.60 2.14
N ALA A 166 -8.34 -20.65 1.47
CA ALA A 166 -7.64 -21.91 1.32
C ALA A 166 -6.93 -21.96 -0.05
N ALA A 167 -6.02 -21.01 -0.28
CA ALA A 167 -5.25 -20.89 -1.52
C ALA A 167 -3.80 -20.54 -1.20
N PRO A 168 -2.84 -20.84 -2.11
CA PRO A 168 -1.48 -20.36 -1.98
C PRO A 168 -1.44 -18.85 -1.81
N VAL A 169 -0.44 -18.36 -1.08
CA VAL A 169 -0.26 -16.92 -0.82
C VAL A 169 0.92 -16.40 -1.61
N GLU A 170 0.74 -15.26 -2.26
CA GLU A 170 1.80 -14.47 -2.87
C GLU A 170 1.97 -13.16 -2.12
N LEU A 171 3.15 -12.97 -1.57
CA LEU A 171 3.51 -11.71 -0.93
C LEU A 171 4.01 -10.73 -1.99
N VAL A 172 3.23 -9.69 -2.25
CA VAL A 172 3.61 -8.60 -3.16
C VAL A 172 3.59 -7.30 -2.37
N GLU A 173 4.73 -6.99 -1.78
CA GLU A 173 4.93 -5.85 -0.88
C GLU A 173 4.70 -4.50 -1.60
N ASN A 174 4.59 -3.44 -0.81
CA ASN A 174 4.37 -2.09 -1.34
C ASN A 174 5.65 -1.40 -1.83
N LYS A 175 6.58 -2.17 -2.43
CA LYS A 175 7.84 -1.66 -2.96
C LYS A 175 7.64 -0.59 -4.03
N TYR A 176 8.64 0.28 -4.14
CA TYR A 176 8.72 1.23 -5.24
C TYR A 176 8.81 0.49 -6.58
N PHE A 177 8.15 1.00 -7.62
CA PHE A 177 8.26 0.39 -8.94
C PHE A 177 9.27 1.15 -9.79
N GLU A 178 10.27 0.44 -10.28
CA GLU A 178 11.26 0.95 -11.22
C GLU A 178 11.14 0.26 -12.57
N ALA A 179 11.01 1.06 -13.62
CA ALA A 179 10.97 0.53 -14.99
C ALA A 179 12.34 0.04 -15.46
N THR A 180 13.42 0.50 -14.85
CA THR A 180 14.81 0.18 -15.21
C THR A 180 15.48 -0.60 -14.09
N VAL A 181 16.23 -1.64 -14.44
CA VAL A 181 17.07 -2.38 -13.48
C VAL A 181 18.19 -1.46 -13.04
N ILE A 182 18.32 -1.22 -11.74
CA ILE A 182 19.46 -0.50 -11.17
C ILE A 182 20.50 -1.55 -10.80
N LEU A 183 21.67 -1.46 -11.39
CA LEU A 183 22.79 -2.30 -11.01
C LEU A 183 23.37 -1.82 -9.66
N PRO A 184 23.87 -2.73 -8.81
CA PRO A 184 24.56 -2.35 -7.59
C PRO A 184 25.70 -1.39 -7.93
N GLY A 185 25.70 -0.20 -7.30
CA GLY A 185 26.71 0.85 -7.55
C GLY A 185 26.27 1.99 -8.48
N GLU A 186 25.18 1.83 -9.25
CA GLU A 186 24.66 2.88 -10.15
C GLU A 186 23.67 3.85 -9.47
N ARG A 187 23.61 3.86 -8.15
CA ARG A 187 22.77 4.83 -7.43
C ARG A 187 23.37 6.21 -7.57
N GLU A 188 22.60 7.15 -8.11
CA GLU A 188 22.95 8.57 -7.97
C GLU A 188 23.12 8.86 -6.48
N PRO A 189 24.28 9.43 -6.07
CA PRO A 189 24.47 9.81 -4.69
C PRO A 189 23.43 10.88 -4.33
N VAL A 190 22.53 10.53 -3.42
CA VAL A 190 21.66 11.51 -2.80
C VAL A 190 22.51 12.27 -1.80
N GLU A 191 22.95 13.47 -2.15
CA GLU A 191 23.64 14.36 -1.23
C GLU A 191 22.64 14.91 -0.20
N ALA A 192 22.36 14.10 0.83
CA ALA A 192 21.69 14.64 1.98
C ALA A 192 22.67 15.53 2.74
N PRO A 193 22.26 16.74 3.19
CA PRO A 193 23.07 17.57 4.08
C PRO A 193 23.53 16.73 5.29
N VAL A 194 24.77 16.90 5.74
CA VAL A 194 25.33 16.08 6.85
C VAL A 194 25.22 16.85 8.17
N ALA A 195 24.38 17.88 8.22
CA ALA A 195 24.23 18.79 9.34
C ALA A 195 22.77 19.18 9.56
N PRO A 196 22.39 19.62 10.79
CA PRO A 196 21.06 20.19 11.04
C PRO A 196 20.79 21.42 10.17
N PRO A 197 19.50 21.76 9.90
CA PRO A 197 18.33 21.07 10.42
C PRO A 197 18.12 19.68 9.80
N TRP A 198 17.84 18.69 10.67
CA TRP A 198 17.51 17.34 10.22
C TRP A 198 16.05 17.30 9.76
N ARG A 199 15.80 16.84 8.54
CA ARG A 199 14.48 16.84 7.94
C ARG A 199 13.80 15.47 8.03
N ILE A 200 12.59 15.44 8.58
CA ILE A 200 11.71 14.27 8.61
C ILE A 200 10.65 14.45 7.53
N GLY A 201 10.60 13.57 6.53
CA GLY A 201 9.56 13.57 5.50
C GLY A 201 8.38 12.68 5.89
N TRP A 202 7.17 13.22 5.85
CA TRP A 202 5.94 12.45 5.92
C TRP A 202 5.18 12.63 4.60
N PHE A 203 5.25 11.60 3.72
CA PHE A 203 4.76 11.67 2.36
C PHE A 203 3.61 10.67 2.13
N GLY A 204 2.66 11.04 1.24
CA GLY A 204 1.53 10.23 0.83
C GLY A 204 0.18 10.68 1.38
N ALA A 205 -0.59 9.75 1.95
CA ALA A 205 -1.85 10.08 2.60
C ALA A 205 -1.57 10.64 4.00
N LEU A 206 -1.86 11.92 4.19
CA LEU A 206 -1.73 12.62 5.47
C LEU A 206 -3.08 12.52 6.18
N ARG A 207 -3.27 11.47 6.99
CA ARG A 207 -4.57 11.15 7.62
C ARG A 207 -4.48 10.88 9.13
N CYS A 208 -3.31 11.10 9.71
CA CYS A 208 -3.09 10.78 11.11
C CYS A 208 -2.79 12.06 11.93
N ARG A 209 -3.82 12.61 12.57
CA ARG A 209 -3.69 13.76 13.45
C ARG A 209 -2.65 13.56 14.54
N ARG A 210 -2.62 12.37 15.16
CA ARG A 210 -1.64 12.03 16.20
C ARG A 210 -0.19 12.14 15.70
N SER A 211 0.09 11.73 14.44
CA SER A 211 1.42 11.89 13.85
C SER A 211 1.78 13.36 13.68
N LEU A 212 0.82 14.18 13.23
CA LEU A 212 1.04 15.62 13.03
C LEU A 212 1.37 16.31 14.35
N GLU A 213 0.55 16.09 15.38
CA GLU A 213 0.74 16.67 16.70
C GLU A 213 2.06 16.21 17.37
N LEU A 214 2.39 14.90 17.25
CA LEU A 214 3.64 14.36 17.79
C LEU A 214 4.87 14.97 17.14
N LEU A 215 4.86 15.13 15.82
CA LEU A 215 5.97 15.72 15.06
C LEU A 215 6.11 17.22 15.37
N ALA A 216 5.00 17.96 15.49
CA ALA A 216 5.01 19.36 15.88
C ALA A 216 5.57 19.55 17.30
N ASP A 217 5.12 18.76 18.28
CA ASP A 217 5.64 18.82 19.63
C ASP A 217 7.14 18.50 19.69
N PHE A 218 7.60 17.50 18.94
CA PHE A 218 9.00 17.15 18.86
C PHE A 218 9.84 18.29 18.26
N THR A 219 9.43 18.88 17.14
CA THR A 219 10.21 19.95 16.48
C THR A 219 10.28 21.22 17.32
N ARG A 220 9.21 21.56 18.05
CA ARG A 220 9.22 22.68 19.03
C ARG A 220 10.28 22.48 20.12
N ARG A 221 10.41 21.27 20.67
CA ARG A 221 11.41 20.93 21.68
C ARG A 221 12.84 20.91 21.16
N MET A 222 13.00 20.65 19.85
CA MET A 222 14.30 20.63 19.18
C MET A 222 14.73 22.00 18.66
N GLU A 223 13.92 23.05 18.83
CA GLU A 223 14.24 24.46 18.60
C GLU A 223 14.96 24.72 17.27
N GLY A 224 14.46 24.13 16.16
CA GLY A 224 15.05 24.28 14.82
C GLY A 224 16.15 23.26 14.47
N GLY A 225 16.51 22.36 15.39
CA GLY A 225 17.40 21.25 15.08
C GLY A 225 16.76 20.20 14.15
N PHE A 226 15.42 20.17 14.11
CA PHE A 226 14.63 19.31 13.23
C PHE A 226 13.52 20.09 12.53
N GLU A 227 13.26 19.71 11.27
CA GLU A 227 12.15 20.18 10.45
C GLU A 227 11.30 19.01 9.97
N VAL A 228 10.01 19.24 9.72
CA VAL A 228 9.10 18.27 9.12
C VAL A 228 8.61 18.75 7.77
N VAL A 229 8.83 17.95 6.75
CA VAL A 229 8.37 18.20 5.38
C VAL A 229 7.17 17.29 5.10
N LEU A 230 6.00 17.88 4.89
CA LEU A 230 4.76 17.21 4.57
C LEU A 230 4.48 17.32 3.07
N ARG A 231 4.28 16.18 2.40
CA ARG A 231 3.91 16.13 0.98
C ARG A 231 2.81 15.11 0.75
N GLY A 232 1.83 15.45 -0.06
CA GLY A 232 0.77 14.52 -0.42
C GLY A 232 -0.63 15.11 -0.28
N ARG A 233 -1.59 14.28 0.12
CA ARG A 233 -3.00 14.67 0.21
C ARG A 233 -3.49 14.55 1.65
N PRO A 234 -3.80 15.66 2.32
CA PRO A 234 -4.40 15.62 3.64
C PRO A 234 -5.85 15.12 3.55
N ALA A 235 -6.20 14.20 4.43
CA ALA A 235 -7.58 13.79 4.64
C ALA A 235 -8.25 14.82 5.56
N LEU A 236 -8.81 15.87 4.98
CA LEU A 236 -9.32 17.04 5.74
C LEU A 236 -10.41 16.68 6.75
N SER A 237 -11.09 15.55 6.58
CA SER A 237 -12.05 15.04 7.59
C SER A 237 -11.40 14.59 8.90
N GLU A 238 -10.11 14.31 8.89
CA GLU A 238 -9.34 13.82 10.05
C GLU A 238 -8.70 14.97 10.85
N PHE A 239 -8.75 16.19 10.31
CA PHE A 239 -8.15 17.37 10.92
C PHE A 239 -9.19 18.49 11.05
N PRO A 240 -9.30 19.18 12.20
CA PRO A 240 -10.14 20.35 12.33
C PRO A 240 -9.72 21.47 11.36
N ASP A 241 -8.43 21.74 11.28
CA ASP A 241 -7.79 22.67 10.35
C ASP A 241 -6.34 22.23 10.10
N PHE A 242 -6.10 21.49 9.02
CA PHE A 242 -4.77 21.03 8.68
C PHE A 242 -3.83 22.17 8.27
N HIS A 243 -4.32 23.09 7.45
CA HIS A 243 -3.46 24.14 6.89
C HIS A 243 -3.09 25.18 7.95
N GLY A 244 -4.06 25.67 8.71
CA GLY A 244 -3.80 26.60 9.80
C GLY A 244 -2.90 25.99 10.89
N PHE A 245 -3.05 24.68 11.19
CA PHE A 245 -2.14 24.02 12.11
C PHE A 245 -0.70 24.00 11.60
N VAL A 246 -0.47 23.63 10.33
CA VAL A 246 0.90 23.56 9.77
C VAL A 246 1.50 24.95 9.64
N GLU A 247 0.73 25.97 9.25
CA GLU A 247 1.18 27.37 9.14
C GLU A 247 1.57 27.98 10.49
N ALA A 248 0.95 27.53 11.58
CA ALA A 248 1.27 27.98 12.93
C ALA A 248 2.56 27.36 13.51
N GLU A 249 3.06 26.28 12.91
CA GLU A 249 4.24 25.56 13.40
C GLU A 249 5.50 25.99 12.63
N PRO A 250 6.49 26.61 13.31
CA PRO A 250 7.63 27.26 12.64
C PRO A 250 8.56 26.27 11.90
N TRP A 251 8.53 24.99 12.28
CA TRP A 251 9.39 23.94 11.68
C TRP A 251 8.62 22.86 10.93
N LEU A 252 7.35 23.11 10.62
CA LEU A 252 6.56 22.28 9.74
C LEU A 252 6.35 22.99 8.40
N SER A 253 6.42 22.26 7.31
CA SER A 253 6.12 22.77 5.98
C SER A 253 5.25 21.82 5.18
N PHE A 254 4.30 22.34 4.41
CA PHE A 254 3.47 21.57 3.50
C PHE A 254 3.72 21.99 2.05
N GLY A 255 4.38 21.11 1.30
CA GLY A 255 4.72 21.34 -0.11
C GLY A 255 3.67 20.80 -1.11
N GLY A 256 2.45 20.47 -0.64
CA GLY A 256 1.35 20.03 -1.50
C GLY A 256 1.49 18.60 -2.04
N PRO A 257 0.63 18.20 -2.99
CA PRO A 257 0.67 16.89 -3.64
C PRO A 257 1.93 16.74 -4.51
N TYR A 258 2.26 15.50 -4.84
CA TYR A 258 3.38 15.15 -5.71
C TYR A 258 2.98 14.06 -6.71
N ARG A 259 3.77 13.92 -7.77
CA ARG A 259 3.61 12.89 -8.79
C ARG A 259 4.56 11.73 -8.48
N ASN A 260 4.06 10.52 -8.62
CA ASN A 260 4.84 9.29 -8.52
C ASN A 260 4.81 8.59 -9.89
N PRO A 261 5.96 8.35 -10.54
CA PRO A 261 7.33 8.38 -9.99
C PRO A 261 8.08 9.71 -10.13
N GLU A 262 7.58 10.72 -10.86
CA GLU A 262 8.35 11.85 -11.40
C GLU A 262 9.02 12.72 -10.32
N ASP A 263 8.32 12.97 -9.20
CA ASP A 263 8.82 13.86 -8.15
C ASP A 263 9.56 13.11 -7.02
N MET A 264 9.56 11.76 -7.05
CA MET A 264 10.02 10.93 -5.91
C MET A 264 11.48 11.19 -5.55
N ALA A 265 12.37 11.18 -6.53
CA ALA A 265 13.78 11.43 -6.29
C ALA A 265 14.03 12.82 -5.68
N ALA A 266 13.32 13.85 -6.17
CA ALA A 266 13.46 15.21 -5.69
C ALA A 266 12.99 15.35 -4.23
N ILE A 267 11.79 14.86 -3.89
CA ILE A 267 11.23 15.01 -2.53
C ILE A 267 11.98 14.19 -1.48
N TYR A 268 12.51 13.02 -1.83
CA TYR A 268 13.30 12.21 -0.91
C TYR A 268 14.77 12.68 -0.80
N ARG A 269 15.29 13.41 -1.78
CA ARG A 269 16.62 14.02 -1.73
C ARG A 269 16.75 15.08 -0.64
N ASP A 270 15.65 15.77 -0.35
CA ASP A 270 15.61 16.88 0.60
C ASP A 270 15.37 16.44 2.05
N ILE A 271 15.22 15.15 2.33
CA ILE A 271 14.97 14.64 3.68
C ILE A 271 16.04 13.66 4.16
N HIS A 272 16.20 13.57 5.47
CA HIS A 272 17.08 12.64 6.13
C HIS A 272 16.34 11.39 6.60
N PHE A 273 15.13 11.59 7.15
CA PHE A 273 14.33 10.54 7.75
C PHE A 273 12.97 10.43 7.06
N SER A 274 12.49 9.20 6.87
CA SER A 274 11.14 8.92 6.39
C SER A 274 10.25 8.50 7.55
N TRP A 275 9.15 9.23 7.77
CA TRP A 275 8.14 8.91 8.79
C TRP A 275 7.29 7.73 8.33
N ALA A 276 7.67 6.50 8.73
CA ALA A 276 6.98 5.27 8.34
C ALA A 276 5.90 4.82 9.36
N ILE A 277 5.49 5.70 10.27
CA ILE A 277 4.48 5.44 11.30
C ILE A 277 3.08 5.83 10.80
N ASP A 278 2.09 5.00 11.12
CA ASP A 278 0.67 5.26 10.92
C ASP A 278 -0.11 4.86 12.18
N PHE A 279 -0.89 5.77 12.75
CA PHE A 279 -1.75 5.50 13.92
C PHE A 279 -3.24 5.52 13.56
N PHE A 280 -3.60 5.58 12.27
CA PHE A 280 -4.98 5.73 11.84
C PHE A 280 -5.88 4.57 12.29
N GLU A 281 -5.35 3.35 12.27
CA GLU A 281 -5.97 2.14 12.80
C GLU A 281 -5.02 1.47 13.81
N ALA A 282 -4.56 2.24 14.82
CA ALA A 282 -3.68 1.74 15.87
C ALA A 282 -4.30 0.54 16.61
N GLY A 283 -3.49 -0.46 16.95
CA GLY A 283 -3.95 -1.73 17.52
C GLY A 283 -4.48 -2.74 16.50
N GLN A 284 -4.54 -2.37 15.23
CA GLN A 284 -5.07 -3.19 14.14
C GLN A 284 -4.20 -3.08 12.89
N ASN A 285 -4.81 -2.78 11.76
CA ASN A 285 -4.18 -2.75 10.44
C ASN A 285 -2.93 -1.86 10.34
N SER A 286 -2.91 -0.69 11.00
CA SER A 286 -1.74 0.19 11.03
C SER A 286 -0.48 -0.46 11.66
N GLU A 287 -0.65 -1.46 12.51
CA GLU A 287 0.47 -2.21 13.11
C GLU A 287 0.98 -3.35 12.23
N TRP A 288 0.18 -3.77 11.26
CA TRP A 288 0.46 -4.94 10.42
C TRP A 288 0.99 -4.58 9.03
N LEU A 289 0.82 -3.34 8.60
CA LEU A 289 1.20 -2.93 7.26
C LEU A 289 2.71 -2.66 7.12
N LEU A 290 3.20 -2.80 5.89
CA LEU A 290 4.48 -2.29 5.43
C LEU A 290 4.17 -1.14 4.44
N PRO A 291 4.28 0.13 4.87
CA PRO A 291 3.80 1.27 4.08
C PRO A 291 4.70 1.58 2.89
N ASN A 292 4.14 2.17 1.83
CA ASN A 292 4.90 2.59 0.64
C ASN A 292 6.13 3.43 1.01
N ARG A 293 5.95 4.40 1.92
CA ARG A 293 7.01 5.34 2.35
C ARG A 293 8.20 4.68 3.06
N LEU A 294 8.05 3.44 3.56
CA LEU A 294 9.18 2.62 4.01
C LEU A 294 10.08 2.30 2.81
N TYR A 295 9.52 1.69 1.78
CA TYR A 295 10.25 1.26 0.59
C TYR A 295 10.74 2.44 -0.24
N GLU A 296 9.89 3.43 -0.45
CA GLU A 296 10.22 4.66 -1.16
C GLU A 296 11.35 5.42 -0.46
N GLY A 297 11.25 5.61 0.86
CA GLY A 297 12.31 6.25 1.65
C GLY A 297 13.64 5.51 1.55
N CYS A 298 13.64 4.21 1.82
CA CYS A 298 14.85 3.39 1.76
C CYS A 298 15.45 3.36 0.35
N ARG A 299 14.61 3.33 -0.70
CA ARG A 299 15.05 3.35 -2.09
C ARG A 299 15.89 4.60 -2.41
N PHE A 300 15.52 5.73 -1.86
CA PHE A 300 16.21 7.01 -2.05
C PHE A 300 17.17 7.38 -0.91
N GLY A 301 17.44 6.44 0.01
CA GLY A 301 18.43 6.60 1.08
C GLY A 301 17.98 7.37 2.30
N ALA A 302 16.67 7.67 2.43
CA ALA A 302 16.13 8.22 3.67
C ALA A 302 16.05 7.11 4.75
N VAL A 303 16.41 7.47 5.99
CA VAL A 303 16.39 6.54 7.12
C VAL A 303 14.98 6.42 7.69
N PRO A 304 14.34 5.24 7.70
CA PRO A 304 12.97 5.10 8.17
C PRO A 304 12.88 5.20 9.70
N ILE A 305 11.80 5.85 10.18
CA ILE A 305 11.40 5.88 11.59
C ILE A 305 10.14 5.06 11.75
N SER A 306 10.12 4.11 12.69
CA SER A 306 8.96 3.28 12.97
C SER A 306 8.79 2.96 14.46
N MET A 307 7.59 2.50 14.82
CA MET A 307 7.32 1.95 16.15
C MET A 307 7.90 0.53 16.24
N ALA A 308 8.63 0.22 17.29
CA ALA A 308 9.32 -1.07 17.46
C ALA A 308 8.39 -2.29 17.45
N HIS A 309 7.15 -2.15 17.97
CA HIS A 309 6.19 -3.25 18.09
C HIS A 309 5.40 -3.56 16.82
N THR A 310 5.48 -2.70 15.78
CA THR A 310 4.75 -2.88 14.50
C THR A 310 5.48 -3.83 13.55
N GLU A 311 4.79 -4.28 12.50
CA GLU A 311 5.41 -5.06 11.43
C GLU A 311 6.55 -4.30 10.74
N THR A 312 6.35 -3.01 10.51
CA THR A 312 7.42 -2.12 10.00
C THR A 312 8.61 -2.11 10.95
N GLY A 313 8.39 -2.00 12.26
CA GLY A 313 9.47 -2.04 13.25
C GLY A 313 10.20 -3.38 13.28
N ARG A 314 9.48 -4.50 13.21
CA ARG A 314 10.10 -5.83 13.10
C ARG A 314 10.95 -5.96 11.84
N PHE A 315 10.43 -5.49 10.71
CA PHE A 315 11.18 -5.47 9.45
C PHE A 315 12.46 -4.66 9.58
N LEU A 316 12.41 -3.44 10.12
CA LEU A 316 13.59 -2.61 10.34
C LEU A 316 14.61 -3.27 11.27
N SER A 317 14.14 -3.88 12.36
CA SER A 317 15.00 -4.60 13.31
C SER A 317 15.72 -5.79 12.66
N GLN A 318 15.00 -6.58 11.85
CA GLN A 318 15.57 -7.72 11.14
C GLN A 318 16.62 -7.32 10.10
N GLN A 319 16.47 -6.13 9.51
CA GLN A 319 17.39 -5.59 8.51
C GLN A 319 18.51 -4.72 9.12
N ASP A 320 18.52 -4.50 10.42
CA ASP A 320 19.47 -3.61 11.15
C ASP A 320 19.51 -2.19 10.57
N ILE A 321 18.36 -1.63 10.24
CA ILE A 321 18.21 -0.28 9.66
C ILE A 321 17.21 0.56 10.43
N GLY A 322 17.23 1.87 10.18
CA GLY A 322 16.21 2.82 10.65
C GLY A 322 16.35 3.22 12.10
N VAL A 323 15.31 3.89 12.59
CA VAL A 323 15.17 4.35 13.98
C VAL A 323 13.88 3.73 14.55
N LEU A 324 14.00 3.00 15.65
CA LEU A 324 12.89 2.33 16.30
C LEU A 324 12.49 3.09 17.58
N LEU A 325 11.21 3.46 17.64
CA LEU A 325 10.63 4.13 18.79
C LEU A 325 9.90 3.11 19.70
N PRO A 326 10.17 3.08 21.00
CA PRO A 326 9.48 2.17 21.93
C PRO A 326 8.01 2.59 22.16
N ASN A 327 7.73 3.89 22.06
CA ASN A 327 6.40 4.46 22.20
C ASN A 327 6.28 5.76 21.38
N ALA A 328 5.04 6.23 21.20
CA ALA A 328 4.71 7.42 20.41
C ALA A 328 4.65 8.66 21.32
N THR A 329 5.79 9.10 21.83
CA THR A 329 5.91 10.31 22.65
C THR A 329 7.02 11.22 22.10
N PRO A 330 6.92 12.57 22.32
CA PRO A 330 8.01 13.48 21.98
C PRO A 330 9.32 13.10 22.67
N HIS A 331 9.26 12.66 23.91
CA HIS A 331 10.45 12.21 24.65
C HIS A 331 11.15 10.99 24.00
N ALA A 332 10.38 10.03 23.46
CA ALA A 332 10.97 8.90 22.73
C ALA A 332 11.69 9.37 21.45
N LEU A 333 11.13 10.36 20.73
CA LEU A 333 11.80 10.99 19.59
C LEU A 333 13.06 11.75 20.01
N GLU A 334 13.01 12.54 21.09
CA GLU A 334 14.17 13.24 21.67
C GLU A 334 15.29 12.25 22.03
N THR A 335 14.95 11.17 22.73
CA THR A 335 15.93 10.13 23.09
C THR A 335 16.56 9.47 21.86
N ALA A 336 15.75 9.19 20.84
CA ALA A 336 16.21 8.51 19.64
C ALA A 336 16.99 9.43 18.67
N LEU A 337 16.63 10.70 18.58
CA LEU A 337 17.12 11.63 17.56
C LEU A 337 17.83 12.86 18.10
N GLY A 338 17.57 13.28 19.37
CA GLY A 338 18.01 14.56 19.91
C GLY A 338 19.53 14.79 19.90
N THR A 339 20.31 13.70 19.94
CA THR A 339 21.77 13.74 19.82
C THR A 339 22.24 13.31 18.41
N MET A 340 21.44 13.60 17.37
CA MET A 340 21.82 13.25 16.00
C MET A 340 22.97 14.14 15.52
N GLU A 341 24.03 13.49 15.09
CA GLU A 341 25.22 14.11 14.49
C GLU A 341 25.47 13.51 13.11
N GLY A 342 26.25 14.21 12.28
CA GLY A 342 26.54 13.81 10.91
C GLY A 342 27.10 12.39 10.80
N HIS A 343 28.03 12.02 11.68
CA HIS A 343 28.62 10.68 11.68
C HIS A 343 27.62 9.57 12.06
N ARG A 344 26.66 9.86 12.99
CA ARG A 344 25.60 8.93 13.38
C ARG A 344 24.59 8.76 12.25
N PHE A 345 24.14 9.86 11.65
CA PHE A 345 23.27 9.82 10.48
C PHE A 345 23.93 9.08 9.31
N GLY A 346 25.22 9.38 9.02
CA GLY A 346 25.98 8.72 7.97
C GLY A 346 26.00 7.18 8.12
N ARG A 347 26.17 6.67 9.36
CA ARG A 347 26.10 5.23 9.63
C ARG A 347 24.72 4.65 9.38
N LEU A 348 23.65 5.32 9.83
CA LEU A 348 22.27 4.87 9.60
C LEU A 348 21.96 4.82 8.10
N LYS A 349 22.31 5.87 7.36
CA LYS A 349 22.12 5.95 5.91
C LYS A 349 22.94 4.87 5.18
N ALA A 350 24.18 4.67 5.56
CA ALA A 350 25.04 3.65 4.96
C ALA A 350 24.45 2.23 5.10
N ARG A 351 23.83 1.91 6.24
CA ARG A 351 23.12 0.63 6.44
C ARG A 351 21.96 0.48 5.46
N VAL A 352 21.13 1.50 5.28
CA VAL A 352 20.02 1.47 4.30
C VAL A 352 20.55 1.25 2.89
N LEU A 353 21.62 1.96 2.50
CA LEU A 353 22.21 1.89 1.18
C LEU A 353 23.01 0.60 0.90
N ALA A 354 23.44 -0.12 1.94
CA ALA A 354 24.15 -1.39 1.81
C ALA A 354 23.24 -2.54 1.34
N HIS A 355 21.92 -2.41 1.51
CA HIS A 355 20.96 -3.42 1.07
C HIS A 355 20.83 -3.46 -0.45
N ASN A 356 20.53 -4.65 -0.97
CA ASN A 356 20.22 -4.82 -2.39
C ASN A 356 19.02 -3.92 -2.80
N PRO A 357 19.12 -3.12 -3.87
CA PRO A 357 18.02 -2.28 -4.36
C PRO A 357 16.69 -3.00 -4.54
N ARG A 358 16.72 -4.30 -4.89
CA ARG A 358 15.51 -5.14 -5.03
C ARG A 358 14.74 -5.35 -3.72
N MET A 359 15.37 -5.05 -2.59
CA MET A 359 14.64 -5.01 -1.32
C MET A 359 13.63 -3.87 -1.28
N TRP A 360 13.92 -2.77 -1.96
CA TRP A 360 13.13 -1.54 -1.94
C TRP A 360 12.25 -1.34 -3.16
N SER A 361 12.60 -1.97 -4.28
CA SER A 361 11.92 -1.77 -5.56
C SER A 361 11.65 -3.07 -6.31
N TYR A 362 10.61 -3.03 -7.14
CA TYR A 362 10.32 -4.03 -8.16
C TYR A 362 10.84 -3.56 -9.51
N ASP A 363 11.48 -4.47 -10.23
CA ASP A 363 11.94 -4.28 -11.59
C ASP A 363 11.04 -4.99 -12.62
N ARG A 364 11.42 -4.93 -13.89
CA ARG A 364 10.73 -5.62 -14.99
C ARG A 364 10.73 -7.14 -14.82
N GLY A 365 11.81 -7.71 -14.28
CA GLY A 365 11.92 -9.15 -14.01
C GLY A 365 10.90 -9.62 -12.99
N ASP A 366 10.73 -8.87 -11.90
CA ASP A 366 9.73 -9.16 -10.87
C ASP A 366 8.30 -9.07 -11.44
N CYS A 367 8.05 -8.10 -12.31
CA CYS A 367 6.76 -7.98 -13.00
C CYS A 367 6.47 -9.18 -13.91
N SER A 368 7.48 -9.62 -14.67
CA SER A 368 7.38 -10.80 -15.53
C SER A 368 7.14 -12.08 -14.73
N ALA A 369 7.83 -12.23 -13.59
CA ALA A 369 7.64 -13.37 -12.68
C ALA A 369 6.22 -13.41 -12.11
N LEU A 370 5.69 -12.25 -11.68
CA LEU A 370 4.30 -12.14 -11.21
C LEU A 370 3.31 -12.56 -12.30
N VAL A 371 3.45 -12.03 -13.52
CA VAL A 371 2.54 -12.35 -14.64
C VAL A 371 2.66 -13.82 -15.03
N GLU A 372 3.85 -14.40 -15.02
CA GLU A 372 4.03 -15.84 -15.28
C GLU A 372 3.37 -16.71 -14.20
N LYS A 373 3.48 -16.34 -12.93
CA LYS A 373 2.76 -17.01 -11.83
C LYS A 373 1.25 -16.95 -12.04
N LEU A 374 0.71 -15.80 -12.43
CA LEU A 374 -0.71 -15.65 -12.75
C LEU A 374 -1.12 -16.48 -13.97
N ARG A 375 -0.27 -16.57 -15.01
CA ARG A 375 -0.52 -17.38 -16.20
C ARG A 375 -0.64 -18.87 -15.87
N ARG A 376 0.20 -19.40 -14.97
CA ARG A 376 0.12 -20.80 -14.52
C ARG A 376 -1.24 -21.14 -13.91
N LEU A 377 -1.94 -20.20 -13.32
CA LEU A 377 -3.30 -20.44 -12.79
C LEU A 377 -4.33 -20.71 -13.89
N THR A 378 -4.06 -20.30 -15.13
CA THR A 378 -4.98 -20.47 -16.26
C THR A 378 -4.74 -21.77 -17.04
N THR A 379 -3.57 -22.42 -16.85
CA THR A 379 -3.15 -23.59 -17.62
C THR A 379 -3.25 -24.90 -16.86
N VAL A 380 -3.48 -24.86 -15.53
CA VAL A 380 -3.34 -26.07 -14.68
C VAL A 380 -4.66 -26.79 -14.49
N HIS A 381 -4.73 -28.00 -15.03
CA HIS A 381 -5.60 -29.09 -14.57
C HIS A 381 -4.91 -29.99 -13.52
N GLU A 382 -3.70 -29.66 -13.03
CA GLU A 382 -3.01 -30.41 -11.96
C GLU A 382 -3.00 -29.66 -10.63
N PRO A 383 -3.22 -30.34 -9.50
CA PRO A 383 -3.21 -29.72 -8.19
C PRO A 383 -1.80 -29.25 -7.83
N PHE A 384 -1.66 -27.99 -7.46
CA PHE A 384 -0.44 -27.49 -6.81
C PHE A 384 -0.16 -28.33 -5.55
N ALA A 385 1.08 -28.83 -5.42
CA ALA A 385 1.56 -29.34 -4.16
C ALA A 385 1.40 -28.24 -3.09
N THR A 386 0.57 -28.53 -2.12
CA THR A 386 0.12 -27.61 -1.09
C THR A 386 1.28 -27.35 -0.13
N GLU A 387 2.00 -26.24 -0.27
CA GLU A 387 2.42 -25.53 0.94
C GLU A 387 1.19 -24.80 1.48
N ALA A 388 0.26 -25.59 1.98
CA ALA A 388 -0.87 -25.11 2.73
C ALA A 388 -0.34 -24.45 4.00
N LEU A 389 -0.96 -23.35 4.40
CA LEU A 389 -0.82 -22.72 5.70
C LEU A 389 -0.85 -23.76 6.84
N ALA A 390 0.29 -24.40 7.14
CA ALA A 390 0.48 -25.26 8.30
C ALA A 390 0.86 -24.41 9.53
#